data_bad21df6fcf1c60982227b704716bd13
#
_entry.id   bad21df6fcf1c60982227b704716bd13
#
_cell.length_a   1.000
_cell.length_b   1.000
_cell.length_c   1.000
_cell.angle_alpha   90.00
_cell.angle_beta   90.00
_cell.angle_gamma   90.00
#
_symmetry.space_group_name_H-M   'P 1'
#
loop_
_entity.id
_entity.type
_entity.pdbx_description
1 polymer ?
#
loop_
_entity_poly.entity_id
_entity_poly.type
_entity_poly.pdbx_seq_one_letter_code
_entity_poly.pdbx_strand_id
1 'polypeptide(L)'
;MCIRDSLSKEPSINFVGNVEAREIMSGAADVVVADGFTGNAVLKAIEGTGLGAMKTLKSAIMNGGLKAKLGAFLLKDSLKGMKETMDYSSAGGAVLFGLKAPVVKCHGSSDAKAVYYTIKQVRTMLDTKVVEQLVEAFSPKEEAN
;
A
#
# COMPACT_ATOMS: atom_id res chain seq x y z
N MET A 1 -2.48 2.13 -26.42
CA MET A 1 -3.13 3.05 -25.47
C MET A 1 -2.35 3.00 -24.17
N CYS A 2 -1.82 4.11 -23.73
CA CYS A 2 -1.00 4.19 -22.51
C CYS A 2 -1.92 4.48 -21.32
N ILE A 3 -1.66 3.88 -20.16
CA ILE A 3 -2.41 4.15 -18.90
C ILE A 3 -2.49 5.67 -18.65
N ARG A 4 -1.36 6.37 -18.81
CA ARG A 4 -1.29 7.84 -18.70
C ARG A 4 -2.33 8.55 -19.56
N ASP A 5 -2.44 8.15 -20.84
CA ASP A 5 -3.32 8.85 -21.80
C ASP A 5 -4.80 8.61 -21.49
N SER A 6 -5.13 7.48 -20.87
CA SER A 6 -6.49 7.21 -20.39
C SER A 6 -6.82 8.06 -19.17
N LEU A 7 -5.92 8.07 -18.17
CA LEU A 7 -6.12 8.82 -16.92
C LEU A 7 -6.14 10.33 -17.15
N SER A 8 -5.32 10.86 -18.07
CA SER A 8 -5.28 12.30 -18.37
C SER A 8 -6.55 12.85 -19.03
N LYS A 9 -7.39 11.98 -19.60
CA LYS A 9 -8.67 12.33 -20.21
C LYS A 9 -9.87 12.18 -19.27
N GLU A 10 -9.65 11.63 -18.07
CA GLU A 10 -10.73 11.39 -17.11
C GLU A 10 -10.94 12.64 -16.24
N PRO A 11 -12.06 13.37 -16.41
CA PRO A 11 -12.29 14.64 -15.74
C PRO A 11 -12.62 14.51 -14.24
N SER A 12 -12.97 13.30 -13.79
CA SER A 12 -13.35 13.05 -12.39
C SER A 12 -12.16 12.89 -11.44
N ILE A 13 -10.94 12.81 -11.97
CA ILE A 13 -9.72 12.65 -11.18
C ILE A 13 -8.78 13.85 -11.33
N ASN A 14 -8.01 14.12 -10.27
CA ASN A 14 -6.90 15.07 -10.34
C ASN A 14 -5.65 14.36 -10.85
N PHE A 15 -5.50 14.29 -12.18
CA PHE A 15 -4.34 13.63 -12.79
C PHE A 15 -3.08 14.47 -12.62
N VAL A 16 -2.11 13.98 -11.83
CA VAL A 16 -0.85 14.67 -11.52
C VAL A 16 0.31 14.32 -12.46
N GLY A 17 0.11 13.42 -13.41
CA GLY A 17 1.14 13.01 -14.36
C GLY A 17 1.84 11.71 -14.00
N ASN A 18 3.06 11.52 -14.49
CA ASN A 18 3.88 10.36 -14.18
C ASN A 18 4.59 10.57 -12.84
N VAL A 19 4.65 9.51 -12.04
CA VAL A 19 5.35 9.48 -10.75
C VAL A 19 6.55 8.53 -10.88
N GLU A 20 7.72 8.99 -10.49
CA GLU A 20 8.90 8.14 -10.42
C GLU A 20 8.83 7.23 -9.19
N ALA A 21 9.38 6.00 -9.29
CA ALA A 21 9.34 5.02 -8.20
C ALA A 21 9.91 5.56 -6.86
N ARG A 22 10.92 6.43 -6.92
CA ARG A 22 11.51 7.08 -5.74
C ARG A 22 10.56 8.06 -5.03
N GLU A 23 9.57 8.59 -5.74
CA GLU A 23 8.64 9.61 -5.25
C GLU A 23 7.41 9.01 -4.57
N ILE A 24 7.16 7.72 -4.76
CA ILE A 24 6.04 7.01 -4.15
C ILE A 24 6.05 7.16 -2.63
N MET A 25 7.21 6.96 -2.00
CA MET A 25 7.34 7.05 -0.54
C MET A 25 7.30 8.48 0.00
N SER A 26 7.44 9.49 -0.85
CA SER A 26 7.30 10.91 -0.45
C SER A 26 5.86 11.43 -0.59
N GLY A 27 4.92 10.59 -1.06
CA GLY A 27 3.52 10.98 -1.18
C GLY A 27 3.26 11.91 -2.38
N ALA A 28 3.97 11.72 -3.50
CA ALA A 28 3.77 12.52 -4.72
C ALA A 28 2.36 12.37 -5.31
N ALA A 29 1.65 11.29 -5.01
CA ALA A 29 0.28 11.06 -5.41
C ALA A 29 -0.43 10.19 -4.36
N ASP A 30 -1.74 10.36 -4.21
CA ASP A 30 -2.58 9.55 -3.31
C ASP A 30 -2.81 8.14 -3.86
N VAL A 31 -2.85 8.01 -5.19
CA VAL A 31 -3.02 6.74 -5.91
C VAL A 31 -2.05 6.68 -7.07
N VAL A 32 -1.31 5.59 -7.16
CA VAL A 32 -0.38 5.30 -8.27
C VAL A 32 -0.87 4.07 -9.03
N VAL A 33 -1.10 4.23 -10.33
CA VAL A 33 -1.54 3.14 -11.22
C VAL A 33 -0.35 2.66 -12.04
N ALA A 34 -0.08 1.35 -12.01
CA ALA A 34 0.96 0.70 -12.76
C ALA A 34 0.50 -0.66 -13.30
N ASP A 35 1.21 -1.21 -14.29
CA ASP A 35 1.03 -2.60 -14.66
C ASP A 35 1.44 -3.54 -13.51
N GLY A 36 0.90 -4.77 -13.52
CA GLY A 36 1.08 -5.70 -12.41
C GLY A 36 2.52 -6.16 -12.21
N PHE A 37 3.33 -6.21 -13.27
CA PHE A 37 4.73 -6.59 -13.16
C PHE A 37 5.57 -5.47 -12.55
N THR A 38 5.48 -4.27 -13.11
CA THR A 38 6.21 -3.08 -12.63
C THR A 38 5.79 -2.72 -11.20
N GLY A 39 4.48 -2.65 -10.95
CA GLY A 39 3.96 -2.34 -9.61
C GLY A 39 4.41 -3.36 -8.55
N ASN A 40 4.38 -4.65 -8.86
CA ASN A 40 4.86 -5.69 -7.95
C ASN A 40 6.38 -5.63 -7.73
N ALA A 41 7.17 -5.34 -8.76
CA ALA A 41 8.62 -5.18 -8.63
C ALA A 41 8.99 -4.00 -7.72
N VAL A 42 8.34 -2.85 -7.93
CA VAL A 42 8.53 -1.66 -7.09
C VAL A 42 8.11 -1.92 -5.64
N LEU A 43 6.94 -2.53 -5.42
CA LEU A 43 6.47 -2.89 -4.09
C LEU A 43 7.47 -3.81 -3.37
N LYS A 44 7.95 -4.85 -4.02
CA LYS A 44 8.93 -5.78 -3.45
C LYS A 44 10.30 -5.13 -3.18
N ALA A 45 10.71 -4.18 -4.03
CA ALA A 45 11.92 -3.41 -3.81
C ALA A 45 11.80 -2.52 -2.56
N ILE A 46 10.66 -1.82 -2.39
CA ILE A 46 10.38 -0.99 -1.21
C ILE A 46 10.35 -1.85 0.06
N GLU A 47 9.59 -2.95 0.06
CA GLU A 47 9.53 -3.89 1.19
C GLU A 47 10.91 -4.44 1.56
N GLY A 48 11.66 -4.91 0.57
CA GLY A 48 13.00 -5.48 0.78
C GLY A 48 14.02 -4.45 1.29
N THR A 49 13.99 -3.24 0.75
CA THR A 49 14.85 -2.14 1.18
C THR A 49 14.53 -1.73 2.62
N GLY A 50 13.25 -1.60 2.97
CA GLY A 50 12.83 -1.27 4.33
C GLY A 50 13.29 -2.31 5.36
N LEU A 51 13.06 -3.59 5.08
CA LEU A 51 13.52 -4.68 5.94
C LEU A 51 15.05 -4.74 6.05
N GLY A 52 15.77 -4.53 4.93
CA GLY A 52 17.23 -4.48 4.89
C GLY A 52 17.80 -3.33 5.73
N ALA A 53 17.23 -2.14 5.59
CA ALA A 53 17.63 -0.96 6.36
C ALA A 53 17.44 -1.18 7.87
N MET A 54 16.30 -1.73 8.29
CA MET A 54 16.04 -2.05 9.70
C MET A 54 17.00 -3.12 10.25
N LYS A 55 17.31 -4.14 9.46
CA LYS A 55 18.29 -5.17 9.84
C LYS A 55 19.69 -4.59 10.00
N THR A 56 20.10 -3.73 9.07
CA THR A 56 21.41 -3.06 9.12
C THR A 56 21.50 -2.13 10.32
N LEU A 57 20.47 -1.34 10.60
CA LEU A 57 20.39 -0.46 11.77
C LEU A 57 20.52 -1.28 13.07
N LYS A 58 19.74 -2.36 13.20
CA LYS A 58 19.82 -3.26 14.35
C LYS A 58 21.23 -3.84 14.52
N SER A 59 21.86 -4.29 13.45
CA SER A 59 23.22 -4.82 13.47
C SER A 59 24.24 -3.76 13.92
N ALA A 60 24.15 -2.54 13.39
CA ALA A 60 25.02 -1.43 13.78
C ALA A 60 24.90 -1.11 15.29
N ILE A 61 23.70 -1.08 15.83
CA ILE A 61 23.43 -0.87 17.26
C ILE A 61 24.03 -2.01 18.10
N MET A 62 23.81 -3.25 17.70
CA MET A 62 24.27 -4.41 18.47
C MET A 62 25.78 -4.51 18.50
N ASN A 63 26.46 -4.14 17.41
CA ASN A 63 27.91 -4.20 17.25
C ASN A 63 28.61 -2.90 17.71
N GLY A 64 27.89 -1.80 17.90
CA GLY A 64 28.44 -0.48 18.24
C GLY A 64 28.86 -0.30 19.73
N GLY A 65 28.85 -1.37 20.52
CA GLY A 65 29.26 -1.35 21.93
C GLY A 65 28.23 -0.67 22.85
N LEU A 66 28.70 -0.30 24.06
CA LEU A 66 27.80 0.21 25.10
C LEU A 66 27.19 1.56 24.75
N LYS A 67 27.94 2.45 24.10
CA LYS A 67 27.45 3.78 23.67
C LYS A 67 26.29 3.69 22.67
N ALA A 68 26.42 2.80 21.68
CA ALA A 68 25.34 2.60 20.67
C ALA A 68 24.08 2.01 21.31
N LYS A 69 24.22 1.06 22.22
CA LYS A 69 23.10 0.45 22.96
C LYS A 69 22.41 1.47 23.86
N LEU A 70 23.17 2.33 24.56
CA LEU A 70 22.62 3.42 25.37
C LEU A 70 21.85 4.43 24.49
N GLY A 71 22.41 4.84 23.35
CA GLY A 71 21.74 5.69 22.37
C GLY A 71 20.44 5.09 21.84
N ALA A 72 20.47 3.81 21.49
CA ALA A 72 19.27 3.10 21.04
C ALA A 72 18.18 2.97 22.13
N PHE A 73 18.59 2.83 23.40
CA PHE A 73 17.66 2.81 24.53
C PHE A 73 16.97 4.18 24.68
N LEU A 74 17.69 5.28 24.55
CA LEU A 74 17.13 6.64 24.60
C LEU A 74 16.20 6.93 23.41
N LEU A 75 16.46 6.34 22.25
CA LEU A 75 15.65 6.49 21.02
C LEU A 75 14.55 5.43 20.87
N LYS A 76 14.33 4.58 21.87
CA LYS A 76 13.45 3.41 21.78
C LYS A 76 12.06 3.75 21.26
N ASP A 77 11.45 4.81 21.77
CA ASP A 77 10.08 5.19 21.39
C ASP A 77 10.03 5.74 19.95
N SER A 78 11.03 6.52 19.54
CA SER A 78 11.14 7.01 18.16
C SER A 78 11.37 5.85 17.17
N LEU A 79 12.23 4.89 17.52
CA LEU A 79 12.47 3.69 16.71
C LEU A 79 11.23 2.79 16.62
N LYS A 80 10.45 2.72 17.70
CA LYS A 80 9.16 2.01 17.71
C LYS A 80 8.16 2.67 16.77
N GLY A 81 8.00 3.99 16.84
CA GLY A 81 7.14 4.75 15.94
C GLY A 81 7.52 4.57 14.47
N MET A 82 8.82 4.60 14.14
CA MET A 82 9.30 4.33 12.79
C MET A 82 8.94 2.92 12.32
N LYS A 83 9.09 1.91 13.18
CA LYS A 83 8.69 0.53 12.87
C LYS A 83 7.19 0.41 12.64
N GLU A 84 6.35 1.08 13.43
CA GLU A 84 4.89 1.08 13.30
C GLU A 84 4.44 1.76 11.99
N THR A 85 5.10 2.83 11.58
CA THR A 85 4.85 3.48 10.29
C THR A 85 5.17 2.57 9.09
N MET A 86 6.15 1.69 9.24
CA MET A 86 6.53 0.70 8.21
C MET A 86 5.75 -0.61 8.31
N ASP A 87 4.92 -0.79 9.34
CA ASP A 87 4.12 -2.00 9.56
C ASP A 87 2.83 -1.97 8.76
N TYR A 88 2.87 -2.57 7.58
CA TYR A 88 1.71 -2.71 6.70
C TYR A 88 0.66 -3.75 7.17
N SER A 89 0.91 -4.48 8.25
CA SER A 89 -0.01 -5.51 8.75
C SER A 89 -1.38 -4.94 9.17
N SER A 90 -1.43 -3.65 9.51
CA SER A 90 -2.67 -2.94 9.86
C SER A 90 -3.45 -2.40 8.66
N ALA A 91 -2.85 -2.38 7.47
CA ALA A 91 -3.49 -1.87 6.24
C ALA A 91 -4.49 -2.87 5.63
N GLY A 92 -4.46 -4.12 6.06
CA GLY A 92 -5.27 -5.19 5.48
C GLY A 92 -4.56 -5.90 4.33
N GLY A 93 -5.30 -6.18 3.26
CA GLY A 93 -4.79 -6.87 2.07
C GLY A 93 -5.02 -6.08 0.78
N ALA A 94 -4.58 -6.65 -0.33
CA ALA A 94 -4.82 -6.10 -1.67
C ALA A 94 -6.23 -6.46 -2.15
N VAL A 95 -7.03 -5.45 -2.45
CA VAL A 95 -8.38 -5.63 -3.01
C VAL A 95 -8.28 -6.03 -4.48
N LEU A 96 -9.05 -7.03 -4.89
CA LEU A 96 -9.24 -7.41 -6.29
C LEU A 96 -10.53 -6.77 -6.80
N PHE A 97 -10.39 -5.80 -7.68
CA PHE A 97 -11.52 -5.13 -8.33
C PHE A 97 -12.03 -5.90 -9.56
N GLY A 98 -13.25 -5.60 -10.01
CA GLY A 98 -13.87 -6.23 -11.18
C GLY A 98 -14.51 -7.60 -10.90
N LEU A 99 -14.67 -7.98 -9.65
CA LEU A 99 -15.32 -9.21 -9.22
C LEU A 99 -16.74 -8.92 -8.71
N LYS A 100 -17.60 -9.94 -8.75
CA LYS A 100 -19.03 -9.84 -8.30
C LYS A 100 -19.20 -9.81 -6.77
N ALA A 101 -18.11 -10.00 -6.02
CA ALA A 101 -18.10 -9.95 -4.56
C ALA A 101 -16.75 -9.40 -4.08
N PRO A 102 -16.67 -8.84 -2.87
CA PRO A 102 -15.41 -8.39 -2.30
C PRO A 102 -14.41 -9.54 -2.14
N VAL A 103 -13.25 -9.41 -2.75
CA VAL A 103 -12.13 -10.33 -2.59
C VAL A 103 -10.89 -9.54 -2.21
N VAL A 104 -10.25 -9.95 -1.12
CA VAL A 104 -9.04 -9.30 -0.63
C VAL A 104 -7.94 -10.36 -0.46
N LYS A 105 -6.81 -10.14 -1.10
CA LYS A 105 -5.65 -11.01 -1.04
C LYS A 105 -4.75 -10.62 0.12
N CYS A 106 -4.56 -11.52 1.08
CA CYS A 106 -3.53 -11.36 2.11
C CYS A 106 -2.12 -11.55 1.56
N HIS A 107 -1.13 -10.96 2.21
CA HIS A 107 0.28 -11.23 1.94
C HIS A 107 0.66 -12.65 2.39
N GLY A 108 1.64 -13.29 1.73
CA GLY A 108 2.09 -14.64 2.08
C GLY A 108 2.69 -14.78 3.49
N SER A 109 3.17 -13.67 4.08
CA SER A 109 3.69 -13.60 5.45
C SER A 109 2.70 -13.01 6.44
N SER A 110 1.40 -12.97 6.12
CA SER A 110 0.36 -12.42 7.00
C SER A 110 0.27 -13.20 8.31
N ASP A 111 0.30 -12.46 9.42
CA ASP A 111 0.02 -12.96 10.75
C ASP A 111 -1.48 -12.82 11.11
N ALA A 112 -1.84 -13.23 12.31
CA ALA A 112 -3.23 -13.13 12.79
C ALA A 112 -3.77 -11.69 12.77
N LYS A 113 -2.90 -10.68 13.03
CA LYS A 113 -3.27 -9.27 12.99
C LYS A 113 -3.61 -8.84 11.56
N ALA A 114 -2.77 -9.19 10.59
CA ALA A 114 -3.02 -8.88 9.17
C ALA A 114 -4.31 -9.54 8.65
N VAL A 115 -4.56 -10.80 9.01
CA VAL A 115 -5.81 -11.51 8.67
C VAL A 115 -7.03 -10.80 9.29
N TYR A 116 -6.96 -10.38 10.55
CA TYR A 116 -8.02 -9.63 11.21
C TYR A 116 -8.35 -8.33 10.44
N TYR A 117 -7.34 -7.53 10.08
CA TYR A 117 -7.55 -6.29 9.33
C TYR A 117 -8.06 -6.55 7.90
N THR A 118 -7.65 -7.65 7.27
CA THR A 118 -8.19 -8.05 5.97
C THR A 118 -9.68 -8.37 6.05
N ILE A 119 -10.12 -9.12 7.08
CA ILE A 119 -11.54 -9.41 7.31
C ILE A 119 -12.32 -8.12 7.59
N LYS A 120 -11.76 -7.21 8.40
CA LYS A 120 -12.35 -5.90 8.66
C LYS A 120 -12.50 -5.07 7.38
N GLN A 121 -11.50 -5.12 6.49
CA GLN A 121 -11.55 -4.45 5.19
C GLN A 121 -12.67 -5.00 4.30
N VAL A 122 -12.81 -6.33 4.20
CA VAL A 122 -13.94 -6.98 3.48
C VAL A 122 -15.28 -6.53 4.05
N ARG A 123 -15.42 -6.50 5.38
CA ARG A 123 -16.63 -6.00 6.03
C ARG A 123 -16.92 -4.55 5.66
N THR A 124 -15.91 -3.68 5.69
CA THR A 124 -16.07 -2.28 5.26
C THR A 124 -16.53 -2.19 3.81
N MET A 125 -15.99 -3.00 2.91
CA MET A 125 -16.40 -3.04 1.50
C MET A 125 -17.87 -3.46 1.32
N LEU A 126 -18.35 -4.39 2.14
CA LEU A 126 -19.76 -4.80 2.16
C LEU A 126 -20.65 -3.68 2.72
N ASP A 127 -20.28 -3.10 3.86
CA ASP A 127 -21.04 -2.03 4.52
C ASP A 127 -21.14 -0.77 3.63
N THR A 128 -20.10 -0.47 2.87
CA THR A 128 -20.04 0.67 1.93
C THR A 128 -20.52 0.33 0.52
N LYS A 129 -20.91 -0.93 0.24
CA LYS A 129 -21.41 -1.37 -1.07
C LYS A 129 -20.46 -1.05 -2.22
N VAL A 130 -19.15 -1.23 -2.03
CA VAL A 130 -18.12 -0.88 -3.03
C VAL A 130 -18.34 -1.58 -4.38
N VAL A 131 -18.77 -2.85 -4.37
CA VAL A 131 -19.01 -3.62 -5.61
C VAL A 131 -20.16 -3.02 -6.39
N GLU A 132 -21.26 -2.70 -5.72
CA GLU A 132 -22.45 -2.08 -6.34
C GLU A 132 -22.13 -0.70 -6.91
N GLN A 133 -21.38 0.12 -6.18
CA GLN A 133 -20.93 1.43 -6.66
C GLN A 133 -20.05 1.32 -7.91
N LEU A 134 -19.16 0.33 -7.96
CA LEU A 134 -18.33 0.08 -9.14
C LEU A 134 -19.18 -0.37 -10.33
N VAL A 135 -20.14 -1.28 -10.12
CA VAL A 135 -21.07 -1.69 -11.18
C VAL A 135 -21.84 -0.50 -11.71
N GLU A 136 -22.37 0.35 -10.85
CA GLU A 136 -23.11 1.55 -11.26
C GLU A 136 -22.22 2.54 -12.04
N ALA A 137 -20.99 2.77 -11.56
CA ALA A 137 -20.07 3.72 -12.19
C ALA A 137 -19.60 3.28 -13.59
N PHE A 138 -19.47 1.96 -13.82
CA PHE A 138 -18.92 1.40 -15.05
C PHE A 138 -19.98 0.67 -15.92
N SER A 139 -21.24 0.64 -15.52
CA SER A 139 -22.31 0.15 -16.39
C SER A 139 -22.47 1.07 -17.59
N PRO A 140 -22.70 0.53 -18.80
CA PRO A 140 -23.03 1.36 -19.95
C PRO A 140 -24.24 2.23 -19.60
N LYS A 141 -24.10 3.54 -19.69
CA LYS A 141 -25.27 4.43 -19.64
C LYS A 141 -26.08 4.14 -20.90
N GLU A 142 -27.32 3.67 -20.74
CA GLU A 142 -28.25 3.61 -21.88
C GLU A 142 -28.30 5.02 -22.48
N GLU A 143 -27.81 5.16 -23.71
CA GLU A 143 -27.99 6.38 -24.45
C GLU A 143 -29.52 6.56 -24.59
N ALA A 144 -30.05 7.54 -23.88
CA ALA A 144 -31.44 7.94 -24.03
C ALA A 144 -31.60 8.44 -25.46
N ASN A 145 -32.26 7.58 -26.31
CA ASN A 145 -32.73 7.93 -27.64
C ASN A 145 -33.79 9.02 -27.55
#